data_584c01bedeefb1ab045708b1453c51e7
#
_entry.id   584c01bedeefb1ab045708b1453c51e7
#
_cell.length_a   1.000
_cell.length_b   1.000
_cell.length_c   1.000
_cell.angle_alpha   90.00
_cell.angle_beta   90.00
_cell.angle_gamma   90.00
#
_symmetry.space_group_name_H-M   'P 1'
#
loop_
_entity.id
_entity.type
_entity.pdbx_description
1 polymer ?
#
loop_
_entity_poly.entity_id
_entity_poly.type
_entity_poly.pdbx_seq_one_letter_code
_entity_poly.pdbx_strand_id
1 'polypeptide(L)'
;MNYSASFRFARISPRKVRHLANLVRGKFADQALEILKYQPQRGARMLEEVIKSALGNAQDPNQLKGRTVDLDTLLLTDVRVDGGPMFKRIRPRARGMAFTIKRRVSHIQVTLTELADL
;
A
#
# COMPACT_ATOMS: atom_id res chain seq x y z
N MET A 1 -10.87 -14.18 9.41
CA MET A 1 -11.05 -12.79 9.77
C MET A 1 -10.10 -11.94 8.95
N ASN A 2 -10.57 -10.80 8.48
CA ASN A 2 -9.78 -9.93 7.61
C ASN A 2 -9.28 -8.72 8.39
N TYR A 3 -8.05 -8.33 8.14
CA TYR A 3 -7.42 -7.16 8.75
C TYR A 3 -6.99 -6.24 7.63
N SER A 4 -7.38 -4.97 7.70
CA SER A 4 -7.11 -4.04 6.62
C SER A 4 -6.47 -2.75 7.15
N ALA A 5 -5.77 -2.08 6.26
CA ALA A 5 -5.23 -0.75 6.50
C ALA A 5 -5.22 0.01 5.18
N SER A 6 -5.24 1.32 5.25
CA SER A 6 -5.19 2.14 4.06
C SER A 6 -4.31 3.38 4.29
N PHE A 7 -3.70 3.85 3.22
CA PHE A 7 -3.00 5.12 3.16
C PHE A 7 -3.72 5.96 2.12
N ARG A 8 -4.50 6.93 2.59
CA ARG A 8 -5.24 7.81 1.71
C ARG A 8 -4.42 9.06 1.42
N PHE A 9 -4.53 9.57 0.20
CA PHE A 9 -3.84 10.78 -0.26
C PHE A 9 -2.31 10.66 -0.21
N ALA A 10 -1.80 9.48 -0.55
CA ALA A 10 -0.36 9.29 -0.71
C ALA A 10 0.13 10.06 -1.94
N ARG A 11 1.15 10.87 -1.76
CA ARG A 11 1.67 11.74 -2.82
C ARG A 11 2.59 10.96 -3.77
N ILE A 12 2.00 10.06 -4.53
CA ILE A 12 2.70 9.26 -5.51
C ILE A 12 1.71 8.85 -6.60
N SER A 13 2.21 8.65 -7.81
CA SER A 13 1.38 8.19 -8.92
C SER A 13 0.90 6.75 -8.67
N PRO A 14 -0.41 6.45 -8.86
CA PRO A 14 -0.91 5.08 -8.71
C PRO A 14 -0.18 4.08 -9.58
N ARG A 15 0.21 4.48 -10.78
CA ARG A 15 0.90 3.62 -11.75
C ARG A 15 2.21 3.08 -11.20
N LYS A 16 2.96 3.93 -10.48
CA LYS A 16 4.25 3.54 -9.88
C LYS A 16 4.08 2.57 -8.72
N VAL A 17 3.00 2.72 -7.95
CA VAL A 17 2.74 1.84 -6.79
C VAL A 17 2.12 0.52 -7.24
N ARG A 18 1.27 0.52 -8.27
CA ARG A 18 0.63 -0.70 -8.79
C ARG A 18 1.64 -1.75 -9.21
N HIS A 19 2.75 -1.32 -9.75
CA HIS A 19 3.84 -2.22 -10.12
C HIS A 19 4.35 -3.00 -8.90
N LEU A 20 4.54 -2.30 -7.78
CA LEU A 20 4.98 -2.90 -6.53
C LEU A 20 3.88 -3.76 -5.89
N ALA A 21 2.63 -3.32 -5.99
CA ALA A 21 1.49 -4.08 -5.47
C ALA A 21 1.38 -5.45 -6.15
N ASN A 22 1.64 -5.52 -7.44
CA ASN A 22 1.61 -6.78 -8.18
C ASN A 22 2.69 -7.76 -7.72
N LEU A 23 3.83 -7.25 -7.22
CA LEU A 23 4.90 -8.09 -6.70
C LEU A 23 4.54 -8.79 -5.39
N VAL A 24 3.70 -8.16 -4.58
CA VAL A 24 3.40 -8.65 -3.22
C VAL A 24 2.01 -9.25 -3.08
N ARG A 25 1.14 -9.04 -4.05
CA ARG A 25 -0.21 -9.61 -3.98
C ARG A 25 -0.15 -11.14 -3.98
N GLY A 26 -0.86 -11.75 -3.05
CA GLY A 26 -0.86 -13.21 -2.91
C GLY A 26 0.30 -13.79 -2.13
N LYS A 27 1.16 -12.94 -1.58
CA LYS A 27 2.28 -13.38 -0.73
C LYS A 27 1.90 -13.29 0.74
N PHE A 28 2.60 -14.04 1.58
CA PHE A 28 2.48 -13.86 3.02
C PHE A 28 3.07 -12.50 3.42
N ALA A 29 2.56 -11.95 4.52
CA ALA A 29 2.92 -10.59 4.93
C ALA A 29 4.42 -10.44 5.19
N ASP A 30 5.06 -11.42 5.83
CA ASP A 30 6.50 -11.40 6.10
C ASP A 30 7.30 -11.45 4.80
N GLN A 31 6.90 -12.28 3.85
CA GLN A 31 7.53 -12.37 2.53
C GLN A 31 7.37 -11.06 1.76
N ALA A 32 6.20 -10.46 1.83
CA ALA A 32 5.93 -9.20 1.15
C ALA A 32 6.82 -8.08 1.69
N LEU A 33 6.95 -7.99 2.99
CA LEU A 33 7.84 -7.00 3.61
C LEU A 33 9.29 -7.20 3.22
N GLU A 34 9.73 -8.44 3.13
CA GLU A 34 11.09 -8.75 2.71
C GLU A 34 11.34 -8.36 1.25
N ILE A 35 10.39 -8.67 0.36
CA ILE A 35 10.49 -8.27 -1.05
C ILE A 35 10.59 -6.75 -1.17
N LEU A 36 9.71 -6.01 -0.47
CA LEU A 36 9.68 -4.55 -0.56
C LEU A 36 10.92 -3.89 0.06
N LYS A 37 11.53 -4.53 1.03
CA LYS A 37 12.75 -4.02 1.68
C LYS A 37 13.87 -3.76 0.68
N TYR A 38 13.97 -4.59 -0.35
CA TYR A 38 15.03 -4.49 -1.35
C TYR A 38 14.64 -3.65 -2.56
N GLN A 39 13.42 -3.16 -2.62
CA GLN A 39 12.99 -2.30 -3.71
C GLN A 39 13.40 -0.85 -3.43
N PRO A 40 14.08 -0.18 -4.38
CA PRO A 40 14.56 1.18 -4.15
C PRO A 40 13.49 2.26 -4.29
N GLN A 41 12.34 1.94 -4.90
CA GLN A 41 11.30 2.91 -5.19
C GLN A 41 10.68 3.47 -3.91
N ARG A 42 10.32 4.76 -3.94
CA ARG A 42 9.66 5.41 -2.80
C ARG A 42 8.32 4.77 -2.46
N GLY A 43 7.59 4.31 -3.47
CA GLY A 43 6.31 3.63 -3.28
C GLY A 43 6.43 2.35 -2.45
N ALA A 44 7.59 1.68 -2.50
CA ALA A 44 7.85 0.50 -1.69
C ALA A 44 7.80 0.82 -0.19
N ARG A 45 8.38 1.97 0.20
CA ARG A 45 8.34 2.40 1.62
C ARG A 45 6.91 2.69 2.06
N MET A 46 6.12 3.33 1.20
CA MET A 46 4.71 3.61 1.50
C MET A 46 3.89 2.33 1.64
N LEU A 47 4.11 1.37 0.75
CA LEU A 47 3.41 0.09 0.79
C LEU A 47 3.81 -0.73 2.01
N GLU A 48 5.09 -0.71 2.39
CA GLU A 48 5.56 -1.34 3.63
C GLU A 48 4.82 -0.81 4.86
N GLU A 49 4.65 0.50 4.94
CA GLU A 49 3.96 1.12 6.08
C GLU A 49 2.50 0.68 6.17
N VAL A 50 1.82 0.57 5.03
CA VAL A 50 0.43 0.12 4.99
C VAL A 50 0.34 -1.35 5.45
N ILE A 51 1.25 -2.19 4.99
CA ILE A 51 1.30 -3.61 5.40
C ILE A 51 1.58 -3.73 6.90
N LYS A 52 2.52 -2.95 7.41
CA LYS A 52 2.82 -2.93 8.85
C LYS A 52 1.63 -2.46 9.67
N SER A 53 0.88 -1.48 9.18
CA SER A 53 -0.34 -1.01 9.83
C SER A 53 -1.40 -2.11 9.88
N ALA A 54 -1.58 -2.86 8.80
CA ALA A 54 -2.51 -3.98 8.76
C ALA A 54 -2.09 -5.09 9.72
N LEU A 55 -0.79 -5.37 9.83
CA LEU A 55 -0.27 -6.32 10.81
C LEU A 55 -0.52 -5.86 12.24
N GLY A 56 -0.37 -4.54 12.50
CA GLY A 56 -0.70 -3.97 13.80
C GLY A 56 -2.17 -4.15 14.14
N ASN A 57 -3.06 -3.98 13.17
CA ASN A 57 -4.48 -4.22 13.35
C ASN A 57 -4.77 -5.70 13.66
N ALA A 58 -4.02 -6.61 13.05
CA ALA A 58 -4.15 -8.04 13.31
C ALA A 58 -3.73 -8.43 14.73
N GLN A 59 -2.86 -7.63 15.34
CA GLN A 59 -2.37 -7.85 16.71
C GLN A 59 -3.17 -7.09 17.76
N ASP A 60 -4.17 -6.29 17.36
CA ASP A 60 -4.94 -5.45 18.27
C ASP A 60 -5.78 -6.33 19.22
N PRO A 61 -5.54 -6.26 20.55
CA PRO A 61 -6.30 -7.05 21.52
C PRO A 61 -7.80 -6.80 21.46
N ASN A 62 -8.22 -5.59 21.11
CA ASN A 62 -9.64 -5.24 21.03
C ASN A 62 -10.33 -5.96 19.88
N GLN A 63 -9.65 -6.21 18.79
CA GLN A 63 -10.19 -6.96 17.66
C GLN A 63 -10.10 -8.47 17.89
N LEU A 64 -9.05 -8.93 18.52
CA LEU A 64 -8.81 -10.36 18.76
C LEU A 64 -9.71 -10.94 19.85
N LYS A 65 -10.13 -10.14 20.82
CA LYS A 65 -10.99 -10.56 21.95
C LYS A 65 -10.45 -11.82 22.66
N GLY A 66 -9.16 -11.83 22.94
CA GLY A 66 -8.50 -12.96 23.59
C GLY A 66 -7.99 -14.05 22.67
N ARG A 67 -8.23 -13.95 21.36
CA ARG A 67 -7.66 -14.86 20.38
C ARG A 67 -6.23 -14.47 20.08
N THR A 68 -5.43 -15.44 19.66
CA THR A 68 -4.09 -15.17 19.13
C THR A 68 -4.08 -15.40 17.64
N VAL A 69 -3.37 -14.52 16.91
CA VAL A 69 -3.19 -14.64 15.48
C VAL A 69 -1.72 -14.91 15.20
N ASP A 70 -1.46 -15.95 14.43
CA ASP A 70 -0.13 -16.26 13.96
C ASP A 70 0.16 -15.37 12.74
N LEU A 71 1.11 -14.44 12.89
CA LEU A 71 1.46 -13.50 11.83
C LEU A 71 2.07 -14.18 10.61
N ASP A 72 2.64 -15.37 10.79
CA ASP A 72 3.23 -16.13 9.68
C ASP A 72 2.16 -16.73 8.75
N THR A 73 0.91 -16.75 9.18
CA THR A 73 -0.20 -17.31 8.39
C THR A 73 -1.07 -16.24 7.72
N LEU A 74 -0.70 -14.97 7.84
CA LEU A 74 -1.44 -13.87 7.23
C LEU A 74 -1.03 -13.68 5.78
N LEU A 75 -2.00 -13.77 4.88
CA LEU A 75 -1.81 -13.65 3.45
C LEU A 75 -2.34 -12.31 2.94
N LEU A 76 -1.61 -11.68 2.04
CA LEU A 76 -2.08 -10.47 1.34
C LEU A 76 -3.10 -10.87 0.28
N THR A 77 -4.36 -10.87 0.64
CA THR A 77 -5.43 -11.26 -0.29
C THR A 77 -5.85 -10.14 -1.21
N ASP A 78 -5.72 -8.90 -0.77
CA ASP A 78 -6.10 -7.74 -1.55
C ASP A 78 -5.10 -6.61 -1.34
N VAL A 79 -4.54 -6.12 -2.43
CA VAL A 79 -3.67 -4.95 -2.45
C VAL A 79 -4.17 -4.07 -3.58
N ARG A 80 -4.79 -2.95 -3.23
CA ARG A 80 -5.37 -2.02 -4.20
C ARG A 80 -4.64 -0.69 -4.16
N VAL A 81 -4.48 -0.12 -5.34
CA VAL A 81 -3.95 1.23 -5.49
C VAL A 81 -4.92 1.99 -6.38
N ASP A 82 -5.69 2.86 -5.78
CA ASP A 82 -6.70 3.65 -6.48
C ASP A 82 -6.17 5.06 -6.74
N GLY A 83 -6.64 5.66 -7.84
CA GLY A 83 -6.31 7.04 -8.16
C GLY A 83 -7.07 8.01 -7.24
N GLY A 84 -6.36 9.02 -6.72
CA GLY A 84 -6.96 10.10 -5.97
C GLY A 84 -7.02 11.39 -6.78
N PRO A 85 -7.28 12.53 -6.12
CA PRO A 85 -7.31 13.81 -6.82
C PRO A 85 -5.94 14.17 -7.37
N MET A 86 -5.92 14.97 -8.41
CA MET A 86 -4.69 15.44 -9.04
C MET A 86 -4.49 16.92 -8.71
N PHE A 87 -3.25 17.27 -8.39
CA PHE A 87 -2.85 18.65 -8.23
C PHE A 87 -2.21 19.13 -9.53
N LYS A 88 -2.68 20.24 -10.05
CA LYS A 88 -2.12 20.85 -11.25
C LYS A 88 -1.04 21.84 -10.84
N ARG A 89 0.12 21.75 -11.49
CA ARG A 89 1.23 22.67 -11.30
C ARG A 89 1.65 23.23 -12.65
N ILE A 90 2.09 24.47 -12.67
CA ILE A 90 2.54 25.11 -13.90
C ILE A 90 4.05 25.04 -13.95
N ARG A 91 4.59 24.61 -15.08
CA ARG A 91 6.03 24.57 -15.31
C ARG A 91 6.37 25.45 -16.51
N PRO A 92 7.15 26.52 -16.30
CA PRO A 92 7.59 27.36 -17.42
C PRO A 92 8.48 26.58 -18.37
N ARG A 93 8.28 26.84 -19.66
CA ARG A 93 9.08 26.28 -20.74
C ARG A 93 9.62 27.40 -21.62
N ALA A 94 10.42 27.04 -22.63
CA ALA A 94 11.02 28.01 -23.56
C ALA A 94 9.95 28.84 -24.27
N ARG A 95 10.34 30.04 -24.73
CA ARG A 95 9.48 30.99 -25.46
C ARG A 95 8.28 31.50 -24.67
N GLY A 96 8.43 31.61 -23.34
CA GLY A 96 7.37 32.12 -22.47
C GLY A 96 6.15 31.23 -22.35
N MET A 97 6.21 30.01 -22.86
CA MET A 97 5.11 29.05 -22.74
C MET A 97 5.13 28.36 -21.36
N ALA A 98 3.94 28.09 -20.85
CA ALA A 98 3.78 27.35 -19.58
C ALA A 98 3.00 26.07 -19.84
N PHE A 99 3.50 24.95 -19.31
CA PHE A 99 2.85 23.66 -19.41
C PHE A 99 2.31 23.23 -18.05
N THR A 100 1.14 22.60 -18.05
CA THR A 100 0.53 22.07 -16.85
C THR A 100 1.11 20.70 -16.56
N ILE A 101 1.60 20.51 -15.33
CA ILE A 101 2.04 19.22 -14.82
C ILE A 101 1.01 18.72 -13.82
N LYS A 102 0.59 17.46 -13.97
CA LYS A 102 -0.35 16.84 -13.06
C LYS A 102 0.41 16.05 -12.01
N ARG A 103 0.23 16.41 -10.74
CA ARG A 103 0.75 15.67 -9.60
C ARG A 103 -0.33 14.73 -9.10
N ARG A 104 -0.13 13.45 -9.28
CA ARG A 104 -1.13 12.44 -8.95
C ARG A 104 -1.00 12.00 -7.51
N VAL A 105 -2.13 11.62 -6.92
CA VAL A 105 -2.24 11.13 -5.56
C VAL A 105 -2.85 9.74 -5.62
N SER A 106 -2.49 8.86 -4.70
CA SER A 106 -2.97 7.49 -4.64
C SER A 106 -3.62 7.18 -3.32
N HIS A 107 -4.55 6.24 -3.34
CA HIS A 107 -5.09 5.62 -2.14
C HIS A 107 -4.66 4.16 -2.15
N ILE A 108 -3.87 3.76 -1.17
CA ILE A 108 -3.34 2.40 -1.06
C ILE A 108 -4.15 1.66 0.00
N GLN A 109 -4.66 0.49 -0.34
CA GLN A 109 -5.42 -0.34 0.58
C GLN A 109 -4.87 -1.75 0.57
N VAL A 110 -4.67 -2.32 1.75
CA VAL A 110 -4.16 -3.68 1.94
C VAL A 110 -5.12 -4.44 2.84
N THR A 111 -5.42 -5.67 2.47
CA THR A 111 -6.21 -6.59 3.30
C THR A 111 -5.41 -7.85 3.55
N LEU A 112 -5.30 -8.23 4.81
CA LEU A 112 -4.69 -9.48 5.25
C LEU A 112 -5.78 -10.45 5.66
N THR A 113 -5.64 -11.71 5.27
CA THR A 113 -6.57 -12.77 5.64
C THR A 113 -5.78 -13.94 6.22
N GLU A 114 -6.30 -14.51 7.30
CA GLU A 114 -5.72 -15.73 7.87
C GLU A 114 -5.86 -16.88 6.87
N LEU A 115 -4.82 -17.69 6.74
CA LEU A 115 -4.81 -18.80 5.80
C LEU A 115 -5.99 -19.78 6.04
N ALA A 116 -6.36 -19.98 7.29
CA ALA A 116 -7.46 -20.85 7.66
C ALA A 116 -8.83 -20.34 7.20
N ASP A 117 -8.95 -19.03 6.90
CA ASP A 117 -10.20 -18.40 6.50
C ASP A 117 -10.36 -18.26 4.97
N LEU A 118 -9.42 -18.82 4.23
CA LEU A 118 -9.48 -18.81 2.76
C LEU A 118 -10.42 -19.88 2.22
#